data_78601155cd0d8253959c9c79f750e1d7
#
_entry.id   78601155cd0d8253959c9c79f750e1d7
#
_cell.length_a   1.000
_cell.length_b   1.000
_cell.length_c   1.000
_cell.angle_alpha   90.00
_cell.angle_beta   90.00
_cell.angle_gamma   90.00
#
_symmetry.space_group_name_H-M   'P 1'
#
loop_
_entity.id
_entity.type
_entity.pdbx_description
1 polymer ?
#
loop_
_entity_poly.entity_id
_entity_poly.type
_entity_poly.pdbx_seq_one_letter_code
_entity_poly.pdbx_strand_id
1 'polypeptide(L)'
;MRDGYQFGEKDVLTTGEVARICNVASRTVSKWFDSGQLQGYRIPGSKDRRIPVSNLLQFMKKHNIPMDGLMSGAPRVLIVDTDISTAETLRKVLSEQTRYDVKVASGAFAAGAECEKFRPHVMLLDVHMPENESGAFCSFVRNCEELQMTKIIGMSGRLTEGQVSQFVGRGYDAILRKPFTVRQVIESIESAHAIVA
;
A
#
# COMPACT_ATOMS: atom_id res chain seq x y z
N MET A 1 20.58 14.19 -7.09
CA MET A 1 20.21 12.81 -6.76
C MET A 1 19.69 12.83 -5.34
N ARG A 2 18.41 12.58 -5.13
CA ARG A 2 17.84 12.46 -3.77
C ARG A 2 17.96 10.98 -3.42
N ASP A 3 18.81 10.65 -2.45
CA ASP A 3 18.89 9.30 -1.91
C ASP A 3 17.53 8.99 -1.25
N GLY A 4 16.75 8.12 -1.89
CA GLY A 4 15.48 7.66 -1.39
C GLY A 4 15.68 6.83 -0.13
N TYR A 5 14.84 7.04 0.87
CA TYR A 5 14.90 6.29 2.13
C TYR A 5 14.18 4.93 1.96
N GLN A 6 14.89 3.82 2.24
CA GLN A 6 14.30 2.47 2.15
C GLN A 6 13.61 2.10 3.47
N PHE A 7 12.28 1.96 3.44
CA PHE A 7 11.50 1.48 4.59
C PHE A 7 11.62 -0.04 4.84
N GLY A 8 12.20 -0.80 3.92
CA GLY A 8 12.23 -2.26 3.97
C GLY A 8 13.04 -2.89 5.12
N GLU A 9 13.79 -2.09 5.89
CA GLU A 9 14.69 -2.62 6.92
C GLU A 9 14.41 -2.13 8.34
N LYS A 10 13.54 -1.14 8.56
CA LYS A 10 13.29 -0.60 9.89
C LYS A 10 11.81 -0.36 10.17
N ASP A 11 11.29 -1.01 11.18
CA ASP A 11 9.94 -0.79 11.67
C ASP A 11 9.81 0.50 12.51
N VAL A 12 10.94 1.12 12.89
CA VAL A 12 10.98 2.26 13.80
C VAL A 12 12.01 3.29 13.34
N LEU A 13 11.62 4.57 13.33
CA LEU A 13 12.40 5.70 12.84
C LEU A 13 12.85 6.61 13.97
N THR A 14 13.97 7.30 13.75
CA THR A 14 14.42 8.43 14.57
C THR A 14 13.77 9.74 14.13
N THR A 15 13.81 10.78 14.97
CA THR A 15 13.34 12.13 14.58
C THR A 15 14.08 12.70 13.38
N GLY A 16 15.35 12.38 13.21
CA GLY A 16 16.14 12.81 12.05
C GLY A 16 15.73 12.14 10.75
N GLU A 17 15.37 10.86 10.81
CA GLU A 17 14.85 10.10 9.67
C GLU A 17 13.47 10.64 9.27
N VAL A 18 12.57 10.83 10.22
CA VAL A 18 11.25 11.43 9.99
C VAL A 18 11.38 12.85 9.39
N ALA A 19 12.31 13.64 9.88
CA ALA A 19 12.56 14.99 9.39
C ALA A 19 12.96 15.00 7.91
N ARG A 20 13.81 14.07 7.50
CA ARG A 20 14.20 13.90 6.08
C ARG A 20 13.02 13.46 5.23
N ILE A 21 12.24 12.51 5.72
CA ILE A 21 11.04 11.99 5.06
C ILE A 21 10.02 13.11 4.82
N CYS A 22 9.68 13.85 5.85
CA CYS A 22 8.69 14.92 5.76
C CYS A 22 9.26 16.25 5.19
N ASN A 23 10.55 16.27 4.81
CA ASN A 23 11.25 17.46 4.35
C ASN A 23 11.11 18.66 5.31
N VAL A 24 11.28 18.42 6.61
CA VAL A 24 11.21 19.42 7.69
C VAL A 24 12.44 19.38 8.59
N ALA A 25 12.62 20.39 9.44
CA ALA A 25 13.68 20.35 10.45
C ALA A 25 13.37 19.33 11.55
N SER A 26 14.39 18.66 12.12
CA SER A 26 14.24 17.68 13.21
C SER A 26 13.54 18.27 14.44
N ARG A 27 13.72 19.58 14.72
CA ARG A 27 12.99 20.29 15.78
C ARG A 27 11.48 20.33 15.56
N THR A 28 11.01 20.33 14.29
CA THR A 28 9.58 20.27 13.94
C THR A 28 9.00 18.92 14.31
N VAL A 29 9.70 17.83 13.94
CA VAL A 29 9.32 16.47 14.32
C VAL A 29 9.28 16.31 15.86
N SER A 30 10.28 16.87 16.56
CA SER A 30 10.29 16.87 18.02
C SER A 30 9.07 17.58 18.62
N LYS A 31 8.62 18.71 18.04
CA LYS A 31 7.39 19.39 18.46
C LYS A 31 6.14 18.53 18.20
N TRP A 32 6.03 17.88 17.05
CA TRP A 32 4.91 16.98 16.76
C TRP A 32 4.83 15.82 17.74
N PHE A 33 5.99 15.23 18.06
CA PHE A 33 6.07 14.16 19.06
C PHE A 33 5.71 14.66 20.47
N ASP A 34 6.31 15.76 20.92
CA ASP A 34 6.11 16.28 22.28
C ASP A 34 4.71 16.84 22.51
N SER A 35 4.02 17.28 21.43
CA SER A 35 2.60 17.69 21.47
C SER A 35 1.62 16.53 21.34
N GLY A 36 2.11 15.29 21.16
CA GLY A 36 1.26 14.09 20.97
C GLY A 36 0.60 13.97 19.59
N GLN A 37 0.92 14.87 18.66
CA GLN A 37 0.40 14.80 17.28
C GLN A 37 0.99 13.62 16.50
N LEU A 38 2.30 13.38 16.68
CA LEU A 38 3.02 12.24 16.13
C LEU A 38 3.34 11.25 17.25
N GLN A 39 2.70 10.11 17.24
CA GLN A 39 2.84 9.10 18.26
C GLN A 39 4.14 8.30 18.11
N GLY A 40 4.70 7.91 19.25
CA GLY A 40 5.91 7.11 19.34
C GLY A 40 6.30 6.91 20.81
N TYR A 41 7.51 6.45 21.05
CA TYR A 41 8.02 6.21 22.41
C TYR A 41 9.44 6.76 22.60
N ARG A 42 9.85 6.91 23.86
CA ARG A 42 11.24 7.23 24.22
C ARG A 42 11.93 5.97 24.69
N ILE A 43 13.21 5.83 24.34
CA ILE A 43 14.02 4.74 24.89
C ILE A 43 14.21 5.01 26.38
N PRO A 44 13.89 4.04 27.27
CA PRO A 44 14.13 4.19 28.69
C PRO A 44 15.60 4.56 28.99
N GLY A 45 15.80 5.59 29.79
CA GLY A 45 17.15 6.09 30.12
C GLY A 45 17.80 6.98 29.05
N SER A 46 17.13 7.23 27.91
CA SER A 46 17.60 8.11 26.85
C SER A 46 16.56 9.20 26.53
N LYS A 47 17.03 10.30 25.94
CA LYS A 47 16.15 11.34 25.38
C LYS A 47 15.70 11.01 23.95
N ASP A 48 16.17 9.90 23.39
CA ASP A 48 15.92 9.49 22.02
C ASP A 48 14.46 9.12 21.80
N ARG A 49 13.86 9.72 20.80
CA ARG A 49 12.50 9.41 20.34
C ARG A 49 12.54 8.35 19.25
N ARG A 50 11.59 7.45 19.31
CA ARG A 50 11.38 6.39 18.32
C ARG A 50 9.95 6.48 17.81
N ILE A 51 9.80 6.56 16.52
CA ILE A 51 8.53 6.70 15.81
C ILE A 51 8.31 5.43 14.98
N PRO A 52 7.33 4.58 15.33
CA PRO A 52 6.91 3.48 14.46
C PRO A 52 6.52 4.01 13.09
N VAL A 53 6.91 3.29 12.04
CA VAL A 53 6.59 3.67 10.65
C VAL A 53 5.08 3.80 10.45
N SER A 54 4.29 2.88 11.03
CA SER A 54 2.82 2.93 11.02
C SER A 54 2.26 4.26 11.56
N ASN A 55 2.82 4.75 12.67
CA ASN A 55 2.38 6.01 13.28
C ASN A 55 2.76 7.23 12.41
N LEU A 56 3.93 7.19 11.77
CA LEU A 56 4.32 8.22 10.82
C LEU A 56 3.36 8.26 9.63
N LEU A 57 3.04 7.12 9.06
CA LEU A 57 2.13 7.03 7.91
C LEU A 57 0.72 7.54 8.25
N GLN A 58 0.18 7.17 9.42
CA GLN A 58 -1.10 7.69 9.91
C GLN A 58 -1.06 9.22 10.10
N PHE A 59 0.02 9.72 10.69
CA PHE A 59 0.23 11.16 10.87
C PHE A 59 0.27 11.90 9.53
N MET A 60 1.06 11.40 8.57
CA MET A 60 1.18 12.00 7.25
C MET A 60 -0.17 12.02 6.50
N LYS A 61 -0.91 10.90 6.55
CA LYS A 61 -2.25 10.81 5.99
C LYS A 61 -3.21 11.83 6.61
N LYS A 62 -3.23 11.91 7.94
CA LYS A 62 -4.09 12.83 8.71
C LYS A 62 -3.83 14.30 8.39
N HIS A 63 -2.57 14.64 8.09
CA HIS A 63 -2.13 16.02 7.86
C HIS A 63 -1.87 16.35 6.39
N ASN A 64 -2.28 15.47 5.46
CA ASN A 64 -2.08 15.61 4.01
C ASN A 64 -0.62 15.93 3.64
N ILE A 65 0.35 15.29 4.34
CA ILE A 65 1.77 15.41 4.03
C ILE A 65 2.06 14.46 2.86
N PRO A 66 2.63 14.95 1.72
CA PRO A 66 2.96 14.11 0.58
C PRO A 66 3.87 12.95 0.96
N MET A 67 3.57 11.77 0.46
CA MET A 67 4.34 10.55 0.73
C MET A 67 5.30 10.15 -0.42
N ASP A 68 5.48 11.03 -1.40
CA ASP A 68 6.24 10.80 -2.65
C ASP A 68 7.71 10.42 -2.44
N GLY A 69 8.27 10.69 -1.28
CA GLY A 69 9.65 10.33 -0.93
C GLY A 69 9.79 9.06 -0.09
N LEU A 70 8.67 8.43 0.29
CA LEU A 70 8.64 7.32 1.22
C LEU A 70 8.85 5.95 0.58
N MET A 71 8.57 5.87 -0.72
CA MET A 71 8.64 4.63 -1.48
C MET A 71 9.88 4.62 -2.37
N SER A 72 11.06 4.55 -1.76
CA SER A 72 12.29 4.24 -2.49
C SER A 72 12.38 2.74 -2.69
N GLY A 73 12.14 2.31 -3.90
CA GLY A 73 12.17 0.92 -4.33
C GLY A 73 11.16 0.70 -5.45
N ALA A 74 11.25 -0.44 -6.11
CA ALA A 74 10.23 -0.85 -7.07
C ALA A 74 8.87 -0.98 -6.35
N PRO A 75 7.79 -0.39 -6.88
CA PRO A 75 6.46 -0.61 -6.33
C PRO A 75 6.15 -2.11 -6.24
N ARG A 76 5.73 -2.57 -5.06
CA ARG A 76 5.35 -3.96 -4.83
C ARG A 76 3.87 -4.14 -5.15
N VAL A 77 3.60 -5.01 -6.12
CA VAL A 77 2.25 -5.30 -6.61
C VAL A 77 1.92 -6.75 -6.34
N LEU A 78 0.83 -7.03 -5.63
CA LEU A 78 0.31 -8.38 -5.41
C LEU A 78 -0.93 -8.59 -6.27
N ILE A 79 -0.89 -9.58 -7.16
CA ILE A 79 -2.04 -10.01 -7.96
C ILE A 79 -2.70 -11.17 -7.23
N VAL A 80 -4.00 -11.05 -6.95
CA VAL A 80 -4.79 -12.08 -6.28
C VAL A 80 -5.92 -12.49 -7.23
N ASP A 81 -5.79 -13.66 -7.83
CA ASP A 81 -6.75 -14.22 -8.79
C ASP A 81 -6.73 -15.74 -8.71
N THR A 82 -7.88 -16.38 -8.79
CA THR A 82 -8.00 -17.85 -8.81
C THR A 82 -7.56 -18.44 -10.14
N ASP A 83 -7.61 -17.67 -11.22
CA ASP A 83 -7.00 -18.03 -12.51
C ASP A 83 -5.50 -17.70 -12.51
N ILE A 84 -4.72 -18.65 -12.00
CA ILE A 84 -3.27 -18.53 -11.89
C ILE A 84 -2.59 -18.32 -13.24
N SER A 85 -3.10 -18.93 -14.32
CA SER A 85 -2.54 -18.78 -15.66
C SER A 85 -2.61 -17.32 -16.13
N THR A 86 -3.78 -16.73 -15.98
CA THR A 86 -4.01 -15.30 -16.31
C THR A 86 -3.18 -14.39 -15.39
N ALA A 87 -3.15 -14.66 -14.08
CA ALA A 87 -2.38 -13.88 -13.11
C ALA A 87 -0.88 -13.92 -13.39
N GLU A 88 -0.31 -15.08 -13.68
CA GLU A 88 1.11 -15.25 -14.02
C GLU A 88 1.47 -14.56 -15.36
N THR A 89 0.58 -14.62 -16.34
CA THR A 89 0.76 -13.87 -17.59
C THR A 89 0.83 -12.37 -17.31
N LEU A 90 -0.09 -11.85 -16.52
CA LEU A 90 -0.11 -10.44 -16.14
C LEU A 90 1.14 -10.06 -15.34
N ARG A 91 1.56 -10.89 -14.37
CA ARG A 91 2.80 -10.71 -13.62
C ARG A 91 4.00 -10.57 -14.53
N LYS A 92 4.16 -11.51 -15.47
CA LYS A 92 5.29 -11.52 -16.41
C LYS A 92 5.33 -10.21 -17.22
N VAL A 93 4.21 -9.82 -17.80
CA VAL A 93 4.14 -8.61 -18.64
C VAL A 93 4.40 -7.35 -17.81
N LEU A 94 3.86 -7.23 -16.60
CA LEU A 94 4.13 -6.10 -15.72
C LEU A 94 5.61 -6.03 -15.32
N SER A 95 6.23 -7.16 -14.98
CA SER A 95 7.65 -7.21 -14.63
C SER A 95 8.57 -6.89 -15.81
N GLU A 96 8.17 -7.18 -17.06
CA GLU A 96 8.92 -6.86 -18.27
C GLU A 96 8.78 -5.38 -18.69
N GLN A 97 7.60 -4.78 -18.49
CA GLN A 97 7.29 -3.42 -18.97
C GLN A 97 7.48 -2.35 -17.91
N THR A 98 7.64 -2.73 -16.64
CA THR A 98 7.78 -1.80 -15.53
C THR A 98 8.93 -2.21 -14.60
N ARG A 99 9.21 -1.39 -13.59
CA ARG A 99 10.15 -1.73 -12.50
C ARG A 99 9.41 -2.30 -11.28
N TYR A 100 8.17 -2.78 -11.45
CA TYR A 100 7.41 -3.32 -10.32
C TYR A 100 7.98 -4.66 -9.86
N ASP A 101 8.01 -4.85 -8.54
CA ASP A 101 8.16 -6.18 -7.95
C ASP A 101 6.76 -6.79 -7.85
N VAL A 102 6.50 -7.84 -8.64
CA VAL A 102 5.17 -8.40 -8.80
C VAL A 102 5.10 -9.84 -8.32
N LYS A 103 4.16 -10.11 -7.40
CA LYS A 103 3.85 -11.45 -6.94
C LYS A 103 2.41 -11.84 -7.24
N VAL A 104 2.14 -13.15 -7.23
CA VAL A 104 0.81 -13.73 -7.47
C VAL A 104 0.40 -14.59 -6.28
N ALA A 105 -0.88 -14.54 -5.94
CA ALA A 105 -1.52 -15.43 -4.97
C ALA A 105 -2.81 -16.00 -5.56
N SER A 106 -3.07 -17.29 -5.30
CA SER A 106 -4.19 -18.05 -5.88
C SER A 106 -5.53 -17.88 -5.16
N GLY A 107 -5.59 -17.05 -4.12
CA GLY A 107 -6.79 -16.81 -3.31
C GLY A 107 -6.47 -16.05 -2.04
N ALA A 108 -7.47 -15.78 -1.23
CA ALA A 108 -7.37 -14.93 -0.04
C ALA A 108 -6.36 -15.45 1.00
N PHE A 109 -6.32 -16.77 1.23
CA PHE A 109 -5.39 -17.37 2.19
C PHE A 109 -3.93 -17.18 1.77
N ALA A 110 -3.60 -17.51 0.52
CA ALA A 110 -2.26 -17.33 -0.04
C ALA A 110 -1.86 -15.85 -0.06
N ALA A 111 -2.81 -14.97 -0.40
CA ALA A 111 -2.61 -13.53 -0.38
C ALA A 111 -2.30 -13.00 1.02
N GLY A 112 -2.99 -13.49 2.05
CA GLY A 112 -2.72 -13.14 3.45
C GLY A 112 -1.31 -13.50 3.88
N ALA A 113 -0.84 -14.70 3.54
CA ALA A 113 0.52 -15.15 3.84
C ALA A 113 1.59 -14.33 3.09
N GLU A 114 1.31 -13.93 1.84
CA GLU A 114 2.21 -13.05 1.09
C GLU A 114 2.20 -11.61 1.62
N CYS A 115 1.08 -11.08 2.06
CA CYS A 115 0.96 -9.73 2.60
C CYS A 115 1.90 -9.51 3.80
N GLU A 116 2.04 -10.50 4.67
CA GLU A 116 2.92 -10.41 5.84
C GLU A 116 4.38 -10.17 5.47
N LYS A 117 4.88 -10.88 4.46
CA LYS A 117 6.28 -10.84 4.03
C LYS A 117 6.54 -9.76 2.99
N PHE A 118 5.64 -9.66 2.02
CA PHE A 118 5.80 -8.82 0.84
C PHE A 118 5.35 -7.38 1.06
N ARG A 119 4.36 -7.16 1.95
CA ARG A 119 3.79 -5.83 2.27
C ARG A 119 3.51 -5.03 0.99
N PRO A 120 2.56 -5.45 0.15
CA PRO A 120 2.32 -4.85 -1.16
C PRO A 120 1.88 -3.40 -1.02
N HIS A 121 2.34 -2.54 -1.94
CA HIS A 121 1.86 -1.17 -2.06
C HIS A 121 0.52 -1.11 -2.78
N VAL A 122 0.36 -1.96 -3.80
CA VAL A 122 -0.86 -2.10 -4.58
C VAL A 122 -1.25 -3.57 -4.67
N MET A 123 -2.53 -3.84 -4.55
CA MET A 123 -3.12 -5.16 -4.73
C MET A 123 -4.12 -5.12 -5.88
N LEU A 124 -3.95 -6.00 -6.86
CA LEU A 124 -4.92 -6.28 -7.91
C LEU A 124 -5.73 -7.49 -7.46
N LEU A 125 -6.98 -7.29 -7.07
CA LEU A 125 -7.82 -8.30 -6.43
C LEU A 125 -9.00 -8.69 -7.32
N ASP A 126 -9.10 -9.94 -7.76
CA ASP A 126 -10.31 -10.42 -8.44
C ASP A 126 -11.51 -10.37 -7.48
N VAL A 127 -12.56 -9.64 -7.88
CA VAL A 127 -13.77 -9.50 -7.06
C VAL A 127 -14.68 -10.73 -7.14
N HIS A 128 -14.44 -11.64 -8.08
CA HIS A 128 -15.26 -12.84 -8.32
C HIS A 128 -14.63 -14.12 -7.73
N MET A 129 -13.76 -13.99 -6.74
CA MET A 129 -13.28 -15.16 -6.01
C MET A 129 -14.43 -15.91 -5.32
N PRO A 130 -14.33 -17.25 -5.20
CA PRO A 130 -15.37 -18.07 -4.58
C PRO A 130 -15.76 -17.59 -3.19
N GLU A 131 -17.00 -17.90 -2.74
CA GLU A 131 -17.48 -17.72 -1.36
C GLU A 131 -17.36 -16.28 -0.79
N ASN A 132 -17.36 -15.24 -1.65
CA ASN A 132 -17.12 -13.85 -1.26
C ASN A 132 -15.77 -13.60 -0.56
N GLU A 133 -14.77 -14.45 -0.80
CA GLU A 133 -13.43 -14.30 -0.23
C GLU A 133 -12.83 -12.92 -0.49
N SER A 134 -13.08 -12.33 -1.67
CA SER A 134 -12.57 -11.00 -2.03
C SER A 134 -13.05 -9.90 -1.09
N GLY A 135 -14.32 -9.94 -0.67
CA GLY A 135 -14.88 -8.97 0.28
C GLY A 135 -14.34 -9.14 1.70
N ALA A 136 -14.25 -10.39 2.15
CA ALA A 136 -13.68 -10.71 3.45
C ALA A 136 -12.19 -10.33 3.52
N PHE A 137 -11.45 -10.63 2.45
CA PHE A 137 -10.04 -10.30 2.35
C PHE A 137 -9.79 -8.78 2.27
N CYS A 138 -10.60 -8.05 1.51
CA CYS A 138 -10.55 -6.58 1.48
C CYS A 138 -10.76 -6.00 2.90
N SER A 139 -11.75 -6.50 3.64
CA SER A 139 -12.01 -6.09 5.02
C SER A 139 -10.83 -6.42 5.94
N PHE A 140 -10.22 -7.59 5.79
CA PHE A 140 -9.01 -7.97 6.53
C PHE A 140 -7.87 -6.97 6.28
N VAL A 141 -7.57 -6.65 5.02
CA VAL A 141 -6.52 -5.69 4.66
C VAL A 141 -6.78 -4.31 5.27
N ARG A 142 -8.05 -3.86 5.28
CA ARG A 142 -8.42 -2.55 5.85
C ARG A 142 -8.32 -2.49 7.37
N ASN A 143 -8.46 -3.61 8.05
CA ASN A 143 -8.34 -3.70 9.51
C ASN A 143 -6.92 -4.02 10.00
N CYS A 144 -6.00 -4.40 9.10
CA CYS A 144 -4.61 -4.68 9.42
C CYS A 144 -3.78 -3.39 9.39
N GLU A 145 -3.18 -3.00 10.51
CA GLU A 145 -2.40 -1.74 10.63
C GLU A 145 -1.25 -1.67 9.61
N GLU A 146 -0.58 -2.78 9.36
CA GLU A 146 0.55 -2.88 8.45
C GLU A 146 0.16 -2.73 6.97
N LEU A 147 -1.12 -2.99 6.65
CA LEU A 147 -1.65 -2.97 5.28
C LEU A 147 -2.58 -1.77 5.00
N GLN A 148 -2.77 -0.87 5.96
CA GLN A 148 -3.69 0.28 5.80
C GLN A 148 -3.35 1.17 4.60
N MET A 149 -2.09 1.21 4.20
CA MET A 149 -1.62 1.99 3.05
C MET A 149 -1.68 1.22 1.73
N THR A 150 -1.93 -0.09 1.77
CA THR A 150 -2.07 -0.91 0.56
C THR A 150 -3.28 -0.44 -0.23
N LYS A 151 -3.08 -0.09 -1.50
CA LYS A 151 -4.15 0.26 -2.42
C LYS A 151 -4.76 -1.00 -2.99
N ILE A 152 -6.09 -1.12 -2.95
CA ILE A 152 -6.81 -2.28 -3.46
C ILE A 152 -7.56 -1.87 -4.74
N ILE A 153 -7.12 -2.42 -5.87
CA ILE A 153 -7.78 -2.29 -7.16
C ILE A 153 -8.54 -3.59 -7.44
N GLY A 154 -9.86 -3.53 -7.41
CA GLY A 154 -10.69 -4.68 -7.75
C GLY A 154 -10.68 -4.94 -9.26
N MET A 155 -10.52 -6.19 -9.69
CA MET A 155 -10.63 -6.61 -11.08
C MET A 155 -11.96 -7.33 -11.30
N SER A 156 -12.76 -6.92 -12.30
CA SER A 156 -14.07 -7.52 -12.55
C SER A 156 -14.45 -7.54 -14.02
N GLY A 157 -15.01 -8.67 -14.48
CA GLY A 157 -15.54 -8.81 -15.83
C GLY A 157 -17.02 -8.43 -16.00
N ARG A 158 -17.76 -8.25 -14.90
CA ARG A 158 -19.21 -8.02 -14.92
C ARG A 158 -19.60 -6.99 -13.88
N LEU A 159 -19.54 -5.70 -14.24
CA LEU A 159 -19.94 -4.63 -13.35
C LEU A 159 -20.93 -3.68 -14.02
N THR A 160 -22.02 -3.43 -13.34
CA THR A 160 -22.89 -2.29 -13.62
C THR A 160 -22.31 -1.04 -12.91
N GLU A 161 -22.67 0.16 -13.38
CA GLU A 161 -22.19 1.41 -12.76
C GLU A 161 -22.57 1.53 -11.28
N GLY A 162 -23.75 1.05 -10.89
CA GLY A 162 -24.20 1.03 -9.50
C GLY A 162 -23.35 0.09 -8.60
N GLN A 163 -22.75 -0.95 -9.16
CA GLN A 163 -21.88 -1.86 -8.40
C GLN A 163 -20.50 -1.26 -8.13
N VAL A 164 -19.98 -0.39 -9.00
CA VAL A 164 -18.68 0.29 -8.77
C VAL A 164 -18.73 1.11 -7.48
N SER A 165 -19.80 1.89 -7.26
CA SER A 165 -19.97 2.67 -6.03
C SER A 165 -20.04 1.81 -4.77
N GLN A 166 -20.62 0.60 -4.86
CA GLN A 166 -20.67 -0.35 -3.76
C GLN A 166 -19.28 -0.90 -3.40
N PHE A 167 -18.40 -1.14 -4.39
CA PHE A 167 -17.05 -1.63 -4.13
C PHE A 167 -16.19 -0.57 -3.43
N VAL A 168 -16.31 0.71 -3.83
CA VAL A 168 -15.63 1.81 -3.13
C VAL A 168 -16.07 1.87 -1.66
N GLY A 169 -17.38 1.73 -1.38
CA GLY A 169 -17.91 1.66 -0.02
C GLY A 169 -17.44 0.44 0.79
N ARG A 170 -16.94 -0.61 0.13
CA ARG A 170 -16.38 -1.82 0.74
C ARG A 170 -14.86 -1.77 0.95
N GLY A 171 -14.21 -0.64 0.64
CA GLY A 171 -12.80 -0.45 0.89
C GLY A 171 -11.88 -0.65 -0.32
N TYR A 172 -12.43 -0.80 -1.53
CA TYR A 172 -11.63 -0.75 -2.75
C TYR A 172 -11.28 0.69 -3.11
N ASP A 173 -10.04 0.95 -3.52
CA ASP A 173 -9.59 2.29 -3.95
C ASP A 173 -9.97 2.56 -5.41
N ALA A 174 -9.99 1.52 -6.24
CA ALA A 174 -10.39 1.60 -7.65
C ALA A 174 -10.93 0.26 -8.16
N ILE A 175 -11.58 0.29 -9.32
CA ILE A 175 -12.05 -0.90 -10.03
C ILE A 175 -11.54 -0.89 -11.47
N LEU A 176 -10.93 -1.99 -11.89
CA LEU A 176 -10.46 -2.25 -13.24
C LEU A 176 -11.39 -3.27 -13.92
N ARG A 177 -12.00 -2.87 -15.04
CA ARG A 177 -12.94 -3.72 -15.77
C ARG A 177 -12.19 -4.68 -16.71
N LYS A 178 -12.43 -5.99 -16.58
CA LYS A 178 -11.99 -7.01 -17.53
C LYS A 178 -12.94 -6.99 -18.77
N PRO A 179 -12.45 -7.11 -20.02
CA PRO A 179 -11.06 -7.21 -20.40
C PRO A 179 -10.33 -5.86 -20.32
N PHE A 180 -9.07 -5.87 -19.93
CA PHE A 180 -8.23 -4.69 -19.83
C PHE A 180 -6.91 -4.88 -20.59
N THR A 181 -6.32 -3.80 -21.01
CA THR A 181 -4.96 -3.77 -21.57
C THR A 181 -3.93 -3.60 -20.43
N VAL A 182 -2.70 -4.03 -20.67
CA VAL A 182 -1.59 -3.83 -19.73
C VAL A 182 -1.41 -2.36 -19.39
N ARG A 183 -1.58 -1.48 -20.36
CA ARG A 183 -1.50 -0.03 -20.15
C ARG A 183 -2.53 0.46 -19.14
N GLN A 184 -3.78 0.00 -19.23
CA GLN A 184 -4.82 0.36 -18.26
C GLN A 184 -4.51 -0.16 -16.84
N VAL A 185 -3.86 -1.33 -16.73
CA VAL A 185 -3.40 -1.84 -15.43
C VAL A 185 -2.32 -0.92 -14.86
N ILE A 186 -1.31 -0.55 -15.65
CA ILE A 186 -0.24 0.35 -15.24
C ILE A 186 -0.81 1.71 -14.82
N GLU A 187 -1.66 2.32 -15.65
CA GLU A 187 -2.32 3.60 -15.33
C GLU A 187 -3.16 3.53 -14.04
N SER A 188 -3.85 2.41 -13.80
CA SER A 188 -4.61 2.20 -12.55
C SER A 188 -3.69 2.08 -11.33
N ILE A 189 -2.57 1.38 -11.46
CA ILE A 189 -1.57 1.24 -10.40
C ILE A 189 -0.94 2.60 -10.08
N GLU A 190 -0.51 3.33 -11.11
CA GLU A 190 0.09 4.66 -10.97
C GLU A 190 -0.89 5.66 -10.36
N SER A 191 -2.14 5.68 -10.83
CA SER A 191 -3.18 6.54 -10.25
C SER A 191 -3.48 6.22 -8.80
N ALA A 192 -3.61 4.94 -8.43
CA ALA A 192 -3.83 4.52 -7.06
C ALA A 192 -2.63 4.86 -6.16
N HIS A 193 -1.41 4.78 -6.72
CA HIS A 193 -0.18 5.12 -6.04
C HIS A 193 0.00 6.64 -5.91
N ALA A 194 -0.40 7.42 -6.93
CA ALA A 194 -0.33 8.89 -6.94
C ALA A 194 -1.36 9.56 -6.00
N ILE A 195 -2.50 8.91 -5.69
CA ILE A 195 -3.47 9.41 -4.68
C ILE A 195 -2.86 9.44 -3.25
N VAL A 196 -1.65 8.92 -3.12
CA VAL A 196 -0.82 9.03 -1.91
C VAL A 196 0.15 10.22 -2.02
N ALA A 197 0.15 10.90 -3.17
CA ALA A 197 0.96 12.08 -3.48
C ALA A 197 0.22 13.38 -3.15
#